data_27394f01ce9c89558050cef57fc54b3e
#
_entry.id   27394f01ce9c89558050cef57fc54b3e
#
_cell.length_a   1.000
_cell.length_b   1.000
_cell.length_c   1.000
_cell.angle_alpha   90.00
_cell.angle_beta   90.00
_cell.angle_gamma   90.00
#
_symmetry.space_group_name_H-M   'P 1'
#
loop_
_entity.id
_entity.type
_entity.pdbx_description
1 polymer ?
#
loop_
_entity_poly.entity_id
_entity_poly.type
_entity_poly.pdbx_seq_one_letter_code
_entity_poly.pdbx_strand_id
1 'polypeptide(L)'
;NESYFIQAVYDILNKIDLESEQAIVDLVSDKIGYSKSVVWLCSSAMELSVPVPSIYAALNQRFLSALKKERVAFSNVTGGLKSEIHIVNDEKKTFIDDVKNALYLSALCIYSQAFTLLQRASDLYIWGTDPLDAAITFQGGSFIRARILSRVIDAFRNNENIKCLFEDPYFTATVKHHSASLRRVAG
;
A
#
# COMPACT_ATOMS: atom_id res chain seq x y z
N ASN A 1 -8.50 -8.14 0.11
CA ASN A 1 -7.45 -7.57 1.00
C ASN A 1 -6.85 -8.60 1.98
N GLU A 2 -6.84 -9.88 1.62
CA GLU A 2 -6.23 -10.91 2.45
C GLU A 2 -4.71 -10.85 2.29
N SER A 3 -4.02 -10.31 3.29
CA SER A 3 -2.56 -10.19 3.34
C SER A 3 -2.05 -10.27 4.77
N TYR A 4 -0.77 -10.58 4.92
CA TYR A 4 -0.11 -10.60 6.22
C TYR A 4 -0.27 -9.26 6.97
N PHE A 5 -0.07 -8.14 6.27
CA PHE A 5 -0.20 -6.82 6.90
C PHE A 5 -1.63 -6.49 7.34
N ILE A 6 -2.65 -6.86 6.55
CA ILE A 6 -4.04 -6.62 6.94
C ILE A 6 -4.40 -7.46 8.16
N GLN A 7 -3.94 -8.72 8.23
CA GLN A 7 -4.12 -9.54 9.42
C GLN A 7 -3.44 -8.92 10.64
N ALA A 8 -2.19 -8.49 10.50
CA ALA A 8 -1.46 -7.84 11.59
C ALA A 8 -2.15 -6.54 12.06
N VAL A 9 -2.65 -5.72 11.14
CA VAL A 9 -3.43 -4.51 11.49
C VAL A 9 -4.70 -4.88 12.26
N TYR A 10 -5.43 -5.90 11.82
CA TYR A 10 -6.60 -6.39 12.53
C TYR A 10 -6.27 -6.82 13.96
N ASP A 11 -5.22 -7.60 14.14
CA ASP A 11 -4.79 -8.09 15.45
C ASP A 11 -4.37 -6.93 16.37
N ILE A 12 -3.64 -5.94 15.85
CA ILE A 12 -3.20 -4.76 16.60
C ILE A 12 -4.38 -3.90 17.03
N LEU A 13 -5.34 -3.63 16.12
CA LEU A 13 -6.51 -2.80 16.42
C LEU A 13 -7.44 -3.43 17.45
N ASN A 14 -7.44 -4.76 17.57
CA ASN A 14 -8.23 -5.47 18.56
C ASN A 14 -7.48 -5.72 19.88
N LYS A 15 -6.21 -5.33 19.97
CA LYS A 15 -5.40 -5.57 21.17
C LYS A 15 -5.63 -4.50 22.21
N ILE A 16 -6.03 -4.93 23.41
CA ILE A 16 -6.16 -4.07 24.59
C ILE A 16 -4.95 -4.28 25.49
N ASP A 17 -4.40 -3.19 26.02
CA ASP A 17 -3.39 -3.22 27.08
C ASP A 17 -4.05 -3.63 28.42
N LEU A 18 -3.46 -4.61 29.09
CA LEU A 18 -4.03 -5.20 30.31
C LEU A 18 -3.85 -4.29 31.55
N GLU A 19 -2.90 -3.35 31.51
CA GLU A 19 -2.64 -2.47 32.64
C GLU A 19 -3.49 -1.20 32.58
N SER A 20 -3.62 -0.59 31.39
CA SER A 20 -4.34 0.67 31.19
C SER A 20 -5.79 0.48 30.70
N GLU A 21 -6.18 -0.73 30.29
CA GLU A 21 -7.46 -1.06 29.67
C GLU A 21 -7.74 -0.25 28.37
N GLN A 22 -6.71 0.35 27.77
CA GLN A 22 -6.81 1.11 26.54
C GLN A 22 -6.38 0.29 25.32
N ALA A 23 -6.84 0.69 24.13
CA ALA A 23 -6.37 0.07 22.91
C ALA A 23 -4.86 0.33 22.71
N ILE A 24 -4.08 -0.71 22.45
CA ILE A 24 -2.62 -0.58 22.28
C ILE A 24 -2.27 0.44 21.19
N VAL A 25 -3.08 0.54 20.12
CA VAL A 25 -2.88 1.51 19.04
C VAL A 25 -2.86 2.97 19.52
N ASP A 26 -3.59 3.27 20.60
CA ASP A 26 -3.66 4.63 21.18
C ASP A 26 -2.47 4.93 22.12
N LEU A 27 -1.78 3.89 22.59
CA LEU A 27 -0.65 4.00 23.53
C LEU A 27 0.70 4.08 22.80
N VAL A 28 0.81 3.56 21.57
CA VAL A 28 2.07 3.53 20.84
C VAL A 28 2.40 4.89 20.21
N SER A 29 3.70 5.14 20.02
CA SER A 29 4.14 6.34 19.33
C SER A 29 3.67 6.35 17.88
N ASP A 30 3.20 7.51 17.42
CA ASP A 30 2.82 7.77 16.02
C ASP A 30 4.02 7.99 15.08
N LYS A 31 5.23 7.77 15.56
CA LYS A 31 6.46 7.82 14.77
C LYS A 31 6.73 6.46 14.13
N ILE A 32 6.79 6.44 12.82
CA ILE A 32 7.06 5.22 12.04
C ILE A 32 8.53 5.16 11.64
N GLY A 33 9.22 4.07 12.01
CA GLY A 33 10.56 3.78 11.51
C GLY A 33 10.56 3.41 10.02
N TYR A 34 11.71 3.52 9.37
CA TYR A 34 11.89 3.06 7.98
C TYR A 34 13.20 2.29 7.83
N SER A 35 13.21 1.33 6.91
CA SER A 35 14.44 0.65 6.51
C SER A 35 15.11 1.40 5.35
N LYS A 36 16.43 1.31 5.26
CA LYS A 36 17.17 1.88 4.12
C LYS A 36 16.75 1.25 2.79
N SER A 37 16.22 0.02 2.79
CA SER A 37 15.78 -0.67 1.58
C SER A 37 14.67 0.07 0.82
N VAL A 38 13.74 0.73 1.51
CA VAL A 38 12.70 1.54 0.86
C VAL A 38 13.30 2.81 0.23
N VAL A 39 14.28 3.42 0.89
CA VAL A 39 15.01 4.57 0.33
C VAL A 39 15.77 4.14 -0.92
N TRP A 40 16.48 3.01 -0.88
CA TRP A 40 17.19 2.47 -2.04
C TRP A 40 16.24 2.14 -3.19
N LEU A 41 15.08 1.53 -2.91
CA LEU A 41 14.07 1.27 -3.93
C LEU A 41 13.64 2.56 -4.63
N CYS A 42 13.36 3.61 -3.86
CA CYS A 42 13.00 4.91 -4.42
C CYS A 42 14.15 5.55 -5.23
N SER A 43 15.39 5.47 -4.75
CA SER A 43 16.57 5.96 -5.48
C SER A 43 16.75 5.22 -6.80
N SER A 44 16.68 3.89 -6.78
CA SER A 44 16.77 3.07 -8.00
C SER A 44 15.64 3.38 -8.98
N ALA A 45 14.42 3.64 -8.48
CA ALA A 45 13.32 4.03 -9.35
C ALA A 45 13.58 5.36 -10.07
N MET A 46 14.19 6.33 -9.38
CA MET A 46 14.62 7.60 -10.03
C MET A 46 15.72 7.37 -11.06
N GLU A 47 16.77 6.63 -10.72
CA GLU A 47 17.87 6.31 -11.62
C GLU A 47 17.40 5.60 -12.88
N LEU A 48 16.43 4.69 -12.74
CA LEU A 48 15.86 3.92 -13.84
C LEU A 48 14.71 4.64 -14.56
N SER A 49 14.36 5.85 -14.12
CA SER A 49 13.23 6.63 -14.65
C SER A 49 11.89 5.88 -14.60
N VAL A 50 11.66 5.09 -13.52
CA VAL A 50 10.41 4.36 -13.29
C VAL A 50 9.55 5.11 -12.29
N PRO A 51 8.31 5.49 -12.64
CA PRO A 51 7.43 6.20 -11.72
C PRO A 51 6.88 5.24 -10.64
N VAL A 52 7.12 5.58 -9.36
CA VAL A 52 6.61 4.81 -8.20
C VAL A 52 5.90 5.73 -7.20
N PRO A 53 4.88 6.51 -7.64
CA PRO A 53 4.29 7.57 -6.82
C PRO A 53 3.66 7.06 -5.53
N SER A 54 3.03 5.89 -5.52
CA SER A 54 2.40 5.33 -4.31
C SER A 54 3.45 4.92 -3.26
N ILE A 55 4.59 4.37 -3.72
CA ILE A 55 5.69 3.98 -2.84
C ILE A 55 6.39 5.22 -2.29
N TYR A 56 6.58 6.26 -3.11
CA TYR A 56 7.10 7.55 -2.66
C TYR A 56 6.21 8.22 -1.63
N ALA A 57 4.90 8.25 -1.85
CA ALA A 57 3.95 8.80 -0.90
C ALA A 57 4.03 8.10 0.45
N ALA A 58 4.11 6.75 0.45
CA ALA A 58 4.25 5.97 1.67
C ALA A 58 5.57 6.26 2.41
N LEU A 59 6.70 6.43 1.70
CA LEU A 59 7.98 6.82 2.28
C LEU A 59 7.92 8.21 2.89
N ASN A 60 7.34 9.18 2.18
CA ASN A 60 7.18 10.55 2.67
C ASN A 60 6.33 10.63 3.94
N GLN A 61 5.25 9.84 4.04
CA GLN A 61 4.45 9.77 5.26
C GLN A 61 5.27 9.27 6.47
N ARG A 62 6.20 8.35 6.26
CA ARG A 62 7.13 7.91 7.31
C ARG A 62 8.06 9.04 7.76
N PHE A 63 8.59 9.83 6.83
CA PHE A 63 9.41 11.00 7.17
C PHE A 63 8.59 12.05 7.93
N LEU A 64 7.38 12.36 7.46
CA LEU A 64 6.47 13.29 8.15
C LEU A 64 6.10 12.82 9.55
N SER A 65 5.92 11.51 9.76
CA SER A 65 5.62 10.98 11.10
C SER A 65 6.73 11.26 12.12
N ALA A 66 7.99 11.35 11.67
CA ALA A 66 9.12 11.65 12.54
C ALA A 66 9.14 13.11 13.04
N LEU A 67 8.46 14.03 12.35
CA LEU A 67 8.37 15.45 12.66
C LEU A 67 7.22 15.73 13.65
N LYS A 68 7.14 14.96 14.75
CA LYS A 68 6.01 15.06 15.70
C LYS A 68 5.91 16.43 16.35
N LYS A 69 7.02 17.02 16.76
CA LYS A 69 7.02 18.35 17.42
C LYS A 69 6.46 19.43 16.48
N GLU A 70 6.90 19.42 15.24
CA GLU A 70 6.48 20.35 14.20
C GLU A 70 5.00 20.15 13.87
N ARG A 71 4.56 18.89 13.71
CA ARG A 71 3.14 18.57 13.43
C ARG A 71 2.22 19.04 14.56
N VAL A 72 2.61 18.81 15.83
CA VAL A 72 1.84 19.25 16.99
C VAL A 72 1.82 20.78 17.10
N ALA A 73 2.98 21.43 16.94
CA ALA A 73 3.04 22.90 16.97
C ALA A 73 2.17 23.52 15.88
N PHE A 74 2.23 22.99 14.66
CA PHE A 74 1.41 23.48 13.55
C PHE A 74 -0.09 23.23 13.76
N SER A 75 -0.47 22.06 14.25
CA SER A 75 -1.86 21.74 14.61
C SER A 75 -2.43 22.71 15.65
N ASN A 76 -1.62 23.10 16.65
CA ASN A 76 -2.05 24.09 17.67
C ASN A 76 -2.30 25.47 17.08
N VAL A 77 -1.53 25.88 16.07
CA VAL A 77 -1.69 27.18 15.40
C VAL A 77 -2.89 27.17 14.46
N THR A 78 -3.11 26.08 13.74
CA THR A 78 -4.18 25.99 12.73
C THR A 78 -5.52 25.48 13.29
N GLY A 79 -5.54 25.03 14.55
CA GLY A 79 -6.69 24.36 15.16
C GLY A 79 -6.91 22.92 14.67
N GLY A 80 -5.96 22.40 13.86
CA GLY A 80 -6.06 21.07 13.23
C GLY A 80 -7.16 21.00 12.17
N LEU A 81 -7.14 19.92 11.40
CA LEU A 81 -8.24 19.59 10.49
C LEU A 81 -9.34 18.89 11.31
N LYS A 82 -10.47 19.54 11.50
CA LYS A 82 -11.63 18.87 12.08
C LYS A 82 -12.23 17.96 11.02
N SER A 83 -12.29 16.66 11.30
CA SER A 83 -13.04 15.74 10.45
C SER A 83 -14.53 15.98 10.67
N GLU A 84 -15.23 16.49 9.67
CA GLU A 84 -16.68 16.61 9.66
C GLU A 84 -17.36 15.39 9.02
N ILE A 85 -16.63 14.28 8.90
CA ILE A 85 -17.21 13.06 8.34
C ILE A 85 -18.17 12.46 9.37
N HIS A 86 -19.43 12.84 9.27
CA HIS A 86 -20.52 12.20 9.98
C HIS A 86 -21.06 11.04 9.15
N ILE A 87 -20.57 9.84 9.40
CA ILE A 87 -21.10 8.63 8.75
C ILE A 87 -22.42 8.28 9.45
N VAL A 88 -23.53 8.51 8.77
CA VAL A 88 -24.84 8.05 9.22
C VAL A 88 -24.87 6.51 9.19
N ASN A 89 -25.57 5.88 10.14
CA ASN A 89 -25.55 4.42 10.31
C ASN A 89 -25.90 3.65 9.02
N ASP A 90 -26.77 4.17 8.17
CA ASP A 90 -27.17 3.56 6.90
C ASP A 90 -26.05 3.63 5.84
N GLU A 91 -25.11 4.59 5.96
CA GLU A 91 -23.98 4.76 5.04
C GLU A 91 -22.72 4.02 5.49
N LYS A 92 -22.67 3.55 6.75
CA LYS A 92 -21.49 2.91 7.34
C LYS A 92 -21.02 1.70 6.53
N LYS A 93 -21.95 0.86 6.08
CA LYS A 93 -21.61 -0.32 5.28
C LYS A 93 -21.02 0.08 3.94
N THR A 94 -21.61 1.05 3.25
CA THR A 94 -21.13 1.57 1.97
C THR A 94 -19.73 2.17 2.12
N PHE A 95 -19.49 2.95 3.17
CA PHE A 95 -18.20 3.53 3.46
C PHE A 95 -17.12 2.45 3.73
N ILE A 96 -17.45 1.41 4.52
CA ILE A 96 -16.53 0.28 4.76
C ILE A 96 -16.19 -0.43 3.45
N ASP A 97 -17.16 -0.66 2.58
CA ASP A 97 -16.93 -1.28 1.27
C ASP A 97 -16.08 -0.37 0.37
N ASP A 98 -16.28 0.93 0.41
CA ASP A 98 -15.44 1.89 -0.31
C ASP A 98 -13.99 1.89 0.18
N VAL A 99 -13.76 1.91 1.49
CA VAL A 99 -12.42 1.81 2.08
C VAL A 99 -11.74 0.49 1.67
N LYS A 100 -12.47 -0.63 1.73
CA LYS A 100 -11.98 -1.94 1.31
C LYS A 100 -11.56 -1.94 -0.16
N ASN A 101 -12.36 -1.37 -1.04
CA ASN A 101 -12.12 -1.31 -2.48
C ASN A 101 -10.98 -0.34 -2.81
N ALA A 102 -10.92 0.81 -2.15
CA ALA A 102 -9.85 1.78 -2.29
C ALA A 102 -8.50 1.21 -1.85
N LEU A 103 -8.46 0.50 -0.71
CA LEU A 103 -7.26 -0.18 -0.22
C LEU A 103 -6.78 -1.25 -1.18
N TYR A 104 -7.71 -2.06 -1.74
CA TYR A 104 -7.36 -3.08 -2.72
C TYR A 104 -6.74 -2.49 -3.98
N LEU A 105 -7.35 -1.42 -4.52
CA LEU A 105 -6.84 -0.74 -5.70
C LEU A 105 -5.48 -0.07 -5.43
N SER A 106 -5.30 0.54 -4.25
CA SER A 106 -4.01 1.12 -3.84
C SER A 106 -2.90 0.07 -3.74
N ALA A 107 -3.22 -1.09 -3.16
CA ALA A 107 -2.28 -2.22 -3.10
C ALA A 107 -1.90 -2.70 -4.51
N LEU A 108 -2.86 -2.80 -5.42
CA LEU A 108 -2.61 -3.17 -6.82
C LEU A 108 -1.65 -2.18 -7.50
N CYS A 109 -1.85 -0.88 -7.27
CA CYS A 109 -0.93 0.14 -7.80
C CYS A 109 0.51 -0.06 -7.29
N ILE A 110 0.67 -0.37 -6.00
CA ILE A 110 1.99 -0.60 -5.39
C ILE A 110 2.66 -1.83 -6.00
N TYR A 111 1.94 -2.96 -6.14
CA TYR A 111 2.49 -4.15 -6.77
C TYR A 111 2.86 -3.89 -8.24
N SER A 112 2.01 -3.19 -9.00
CA SER A 112 2.30 -2.84 -10.39
C SER A 112 3.57 -2.01 -10.50
N GLN A 113 3.74 -0.98 -9.67
CA GLN A 113 4.95 -0.14 -9.62
C GLN A 113 6.19 -0.96 -9.26
N ALA A 114 6.09 -1.86 -8.29
CA ALA A 114 7.21 -2.69 -7.86
C ALA A 114 7.64 -3.68 -8.95
N PHE A 115 6.71 -4.36 -9.62
CA PHE A 115 7.04 -5.27 -10.71
C PHE A 115 7.56 -4.55 -11.95
N THR A 116 7.02 -3.38 -12.31
CA THR A 116 7.57 -2.55 -13.39
C THR A 116 9.02 -2.14 -13.10
N LEU A 117 9.32 -1.74 -11.86
CA LEU A 117 10.69 -1.41 -11.45
C LEU A 117 11.62 -2.62 -11.52
N LEU A 118 11.17 -3.79 -11.03
CA LEU A 118 11.94 -5.03 -11.08
C LEU A 118 12.29 -5.43 -12.52
N GLN A 119 11.31 -5.42 -13.42
CA GLN A 119 11.52 -5.73 -14.83
C GLN A 119 12.50 -4.74 -15.47
N ARG A 120 12.31 -3.42 -15.23
CA ARG A 120 13.21 -2.40 -15.77
C ARG A 120 14.65 -2.57 -15.29
N ALA A 121 14.85 -2.88 -14.01
CA ALA A 121 16.16 -3.17 -13.46
C ALA A 121 16.76 -4.45 -14.05
N SER A 122 15.97 -5.51 -14.16
CA SER A 122 16.38 -6.77 -14.76
C SER A 122 16.83 -6.61 -16.21
N ASP A 123 16.09 -5.83 -17.01
CA ASP A 123 16.41 -5.54 -18.39
C ASP A 123 17.75 -4.75 -18.50
N LEU A 124 17.91 -3.68 -17.69
CA LEU A 124 19.08 -2.81 -17.77
C LEU A 124 20.35 -3.49 -17.27
N TYR A 125 20.26 -4.22 -16.16
CA TYR A 125 21.41 -4.88 -15.51
C TYR A 125 21.62 -6.32 -15.96
N ILE A 126 20.81 -6.80 -16.90
CA ILE A 126 20.90 -8.15 -17.50
C ILE A 126 20.85 -9.24 -16.41
N TRP A 127 19.94 -9.07 -15.42
CA TRP A 127 19.80 -10.04 -14.33
C TRP A 127 19.07 -11.32 -14.74
N GLY A 128 18.28 -11.29 -15.83
CA GLY A 128 17.46 -12.41 -16.24
C GLY A 128 16.37 -12.78 -15.21
N THR A 129 15.93 -11.82 -14.39
CA THR A 129 14.89 -12.07 -13.38
C THR A 129 13.55 -12.25 -14.06
N ASP A 130 12.91 -13.41 -13.87
CA ASP A 130 11.55 -13.65 -14.28
C ASP A 130 10.57 -13.02 -13.26
N PRO A 131 9.67 -12.11 -13.66
CA PRO A 131 8.68 -11.52 -12.77
C PRO A 131 7.70 -12.57 -12.22
N LEU A 132 7.44 -13.67 -12.94
CA LEU A 132 6.64 -14.79 -12.46
C LEU A 132 7.31 -15.46 -11.25
N ASP A 133 8.58 -15.79 -11.35
CA ASP A 133 9.33 -16.41 -10.25
C ASP A 133 9.43 -15.48 -9.05
N ALA A 134 9.60 -14.19 -9.28
CA ALA A 134 9.57 -13.18 -8.21
C ALA A 134 8.20 -13.14 -7.50
N ALA A 135 7.10 -13.19 -8.24
CA ALA A 135 5.75 -13.20 -7.67
C ALA A 135 5.49 -14.47 -6.84
N ILE A 136 5.92 -15.64 -7.33
CA ILE A 136 5.84 -16.91 -6.61
C ILE A 136 6.65 -16.85 -5.30
N THR A 137 7.87 -16.31 -5.37
CA THR A 137 8.74 -16.14 -4.20
C THR A 137 8.11 -15.22 -3.16
N PHE A 138 7.54 -14.09 -3.57
CA PHE A 138 6.86 -13.17 -2.66
C PHE A 138 5.63 -13.79 -2.01
N GLN A 139 4.89 -14.63 -2.73
CA GLN A 139 3.73 -15.32 -2.17
C GLN A 139 4.13 -16.42 -1.18
N GLY A 140 5.25 -17.11 -1.44
CA GLY A 140 5.66 -18.31 -0.70
C GLY A 140 6.12 -18.04 0.74
N GLY A 141 6.67 -16.87 1.07
CA GLY A 141 7.25 -16.66 2.41
C GLY A 141 7.56 -15.22 2.79
N SER A 142 7.31 -14.26 1.92
CA SER A 142 7.56 -12.85 2.20
C SER A 142 6.51 -12.26 3.14
N PHE A 143 6.89 -11.24 3.94
CA PHE A 143 5.92 -10.45 4.71
C PHE A 143 5.00 -9.58 3.83
N ILE A 144 5.34 -9.42 2.54
CA ILE A 144 4.43 -8.80 1.56
C ILE A 144 3.48 -9.81 0.91
N ARG A 145 3.44 -11.06 1.39
CA ARG A 145 2.53 -12.07 0.88
C ARG A 145 1.07 -11.62 1.00
N ALA A 146 0.32 -11.80 -0.09
CA ALA A 146 -1.06 -11.38 -0.17
C ALA A 146 -1.80 -12.19 -1.24
N ARG A 147 -3.12 -12.34 -1.10
CA ARG A 147 -3.95 -13.04 -2.09
C ARG A 147 -3.88 -12.42 -3.49
N ILE A 148 -3.63 -11.13 -3.59
CA ILE A 148 -3.44 -10.44 -4.88
C ILE A 148 -2.28 -11.03 -5.69
N LEU A 149 -1.24 -11.56 -5.04
CA LEU A 149 -0.10 -12.18 -5.73
C LEU A 149 -0.51 -13.40 -6.54
N SER A 150 -1.54 -14.15 -6.15
CA SER A 150 -2.08 -15.23 -7.00
C SER A 150 -2.56 -14.70 -8.35
N ARG A 151 -3.19 -13.53 -8.37
CA ARG A 151 -3.63 -12.88 -9.62
C ARG A 151 -2.47 -12.31 -10.44
N VAL A 152 -1.44 -11.84 -9.76
CA VAL A 152 -0.19 -11.40 -10.41
C VAL A 152 0.51 -12.58 -11.08
N ILE A 153 0.58 -13.73 -10.40
CA ILE A 153 1.11 -14.98 -10.93
C ILE A 153 0.31 -15.43 -12.17
N ASP A 154 -1.02 -15.42 -12.07
CA ASP A 154 -1.89 -15.78 -13.22
C ASP A 154 -1.65 -14.85 -14.42
N ALA A 155 -1.51 -13.54 -14.17
CA ALA A 155 -1.25 -12.56 -15.24
C ALA A 155 0.06 -12.83 -15.97
N PHE A 156 1.16 -13.05 -15.23
CA PHE A 156 2.47 -13.36 -15.84
C PHE A 156 2.49 -14.73 -16.51
N ARG A 157 1.76 -15.74 -16.03
CA ARG A 157 1.61 -17.04 -16.70
C ARG A 157 0.88 -16.93 -18.02
N ASN A 158 -0.16 -16.09 -18.07
CA ASN A 158 -0.97 -15.90 -19.28
C ASN A 158 -0.27 -15.05 -20.33
N ASN A 159 0.60 -14.14 -19.92
CA ASN A 159 1.36 -13.27 -20.81
C ASN A 159 2.69 -12.83 -20.15
N GLU A 160 3.75 -13.51 -20.49
CA GLU A 160 5.11 -13.24 -20.01
C GLU A 160 5.67 -11.87 -20.45
N ASN A 161 5.07 -11.24 -21.46
CA ASN A 161 5.49 -9.97 -22.00
C ASN A 161 4.83 -8.74 -21.32
N ILE A 162 3.97 -8.94 -20.32
CA ILE A 162 3.35 -7.84 -19.57
C ILE A 162 4.42 -6.93 -18.98
N LYS A 163 4.38 -5.63 -19.29
CA LYS A 163 5.26 -4.61 -18.71
C LYS A 163 4.61 -3.86 -17.56
N CYS A 164 3.28 -3.82 -17.50
CA CYS A 164 2.50 -3.22 -16.44
C CYS A 164 1.31 -4.13 -16.11
N LEU A 165 1.05 -4.41 -14.84
CA LEU A 165 -0.06 -5.29 -14.45
C LEU A 165 -1.42 -4.79 -14.96
N PHE A 166 -1.57 -3.49 -15.23
CA PHE A 166 -2.80 -2.94 -15.77
C PHE A 166 -3.08 -3.32 -17.22
N GLU A 167 -2.14 -3.95 -17.93
CA GLU A 167 -2.36 -4.54 -19.26
C GLU A 167 -3.17 -5.84 -19.19
N ASP A 168 -3.16 -6.53 -18.05
CA ASP A 168 -3.96 -7.73 -17.85
C ASP A 168 -5.45 -7.40 -17.72
N PRO A 169 -6.35 -8.16 -18.39
CA PRO A 169 -7.79 -7.89 -18.39
C PRO A 169 -8.43 -7.89 -17.00
N TYR A 170 -7.99 -8.75 -16.07
CA TYR A 170 -8.50 -8.80 -14.72
C TYR A 170 -8.18 -7.50 -13.96
N PHE A 171 -6.96 -7.03 -14.06
CA PHE A 171 -6.53 -5.80 -13.39
C PHE A 171 -7.15 -4.56 -14.01
N THR A 172 -7.29 -4.50 -15.33
CA THR A 172 -8.02 -3.42 -16.02
C THR A 172 -9.48 -3.36 -15.54
N ALA A 173 -10.17 -4.50 -15.45
CA ALA A 173 -11.54 -4.56 -14.95
C ALA A 173 -11.62 -4.15 -13.48
N THR A 174 -10.66 -4.56 -12.66
CA THR A 174 -10.55 -4.19 -11.23
C THR A 174 -10.43 -2.68 -11.06
N VAL A 175 -9.57 -2.02 -11.83
CA VAL A 175 -9.42 -0.55 -11.81
C VAL A 175 -10.75 0.13 -12.14
N LYS A 176 -11.41 -0.29 -13.22
CA LYS A 176 -12.71 0.28 -13.64
C LYS A 176 -13.76 0.13 -12.53
N HIS A 177 -13.80 -1.01 -11.87
CA HIS A 177 -14.80 -1.32 -10.84
C HIS A 177 -14.57 -0.54 -9.54
N HIS A 178 -13.31 -0.39 -9.10
CA HIS A 178 -12.99 0.18 -7.80
C HIS A 178 -12.58 1.66 -7.81
N SER A 179 -12.38 2.27 -8.98
CA SER A 179 -11.93 3.66 -9.10
C SER A 179 -12.89 4.67 -8.46
N ALA A 180 -14.20 4.42 -8.51
CA ALA A 180 -15.20 5.28 -7.87
C ALA A 180 -15.07 5.25 -6.34
N SER A 181 -14.85 4.06 -5.75
CA SER A 181 -14.61 3.91 -4.31
C SER A 181 -13.34 4.65 -3.88
N LEU A 182 -12.25 4.53 -4.65
CA LEU A 182 -11.01 5.24 -4.36
C LEU A 182 -11.22 6.76 -4.34
N ARG A 183 -11.98 7.31 -5.30
CA ARG A 183 -12.28 8.75 -5.35
C ARG A 183 -13.09 9.22 -4.13
N ARG A 184 -14.10 8.44 -3.73
CA ARG A 184 -14.92 8.79 -2.55
C ARG A 184 -14.14 8.76 -1.23
N VAL A 185 -13.13 7.90 -1.13
CA VAL A 185 -12.29 7.80 0.08
C VAL A 185 -11.18 8.86 0.09
N ALA A 186 -10.69 9.28 -1.07
CA ALA A 186 -9.57 10.21 -1.19
C ALA A 186 -10.01 11.69 -1.30
N GLY A 187 -11.24 11.95 -1.68
CA GLY A 187 -11.82 13.29 -1.87
C GLY A 187 -12.80 13.68 -0.84
#